data_cacd8730fd5c1769f0a852d330c40ee0
#
_entry.id   cacd8730fd5c1769f0a852d330c40ee0
#
_cell.length_a   1.000
_cell.length_b   1.000
_cell.length_c   1.000
_cell.angle_alpha   90.00
_cell.angle_beta   90.00
_cell.angle_gamma   90.00
#
_symmetry.space_group_name_H-M   'P 1'
#
loop_
_entity.id
_entity.type
_entity.pdbx_description
1 polymer ?
#
loop_
_entity_poly.entity_id
_entity_poly.type
_entity_poly.pdbx_seq_one_letter_code
_entity_poly.pdbx_strand_id
1 'polypeptide(L)'
;MKEQNASLRLVALGTLALVGFHSLPGMLSAQSGRTPDAITAEISTFVTFDVPGATNTSVYDIDDEGTVTGTYHDASLVPHGFVRTRGGKLTTFSVPGSASTFPSCLNSSAVAGTFTDPTGATHGFLFSAGQWTRFYLPGAPSPVLFINGAGTITGTYTSLGGFVRGFLRDATGAIFHFDPPGSVFTQPTGINSSGTVVGFYYDVDYNRGFSRSADGTFTVIDVPGAVKTYVMGLNDIGAMTGYYLDAANGSHGFLRSPTGALTTFDVPFFGGVPLGINNSGTIFGMTGDSTGVFLRGPSGKIAIYVPPAASSTSPTGINNKGVVTGHYQSNGKTHGFLLY
;
A
#
# COMPACT_ATOMS: atom_id res chain seq x y z
N MET A 1 2.59 -32.16 41.98
CA MET A 1 2.49 -32.05 40.50
C MET A 1 1.50 -30.94 40.21
N LYS A 2 1.99 -29.73 39.91
CA LYS A 2 1.18 -28.55 39.56
C LYS A 2 1.39 -28.30 38.09
N GLU A 3 0.33 -28.49 37.31
CA GLU A 3 0.27 -28.06 35.91
C GLU A 3 0.18 -26.56 35.90
N GLN A 4 1.13 -25.91 35.24
CA GLN A 4 1.05 -24.48 34.91
C GLN A 4 0.42 -24.35 33.55
N ASN A 5 -0.85 -23.96 33.52
CA ASN A 5 -1.53 -23.47 32.33
C ASN A 5 -1.00 -22.09 31.97
N ALA A 6 -0.17 -22.02 30.94
CA ALA A 6 0.19 -20.77 30.30
C ALA A 6 -0.94 -20.35 29.34
N SER A 7 -1.84 -19.49 29.82
CA SER A 7 -2.82 -18.86 28.95
C SER A 7 -2.14 -17.77 28.11
N LEU A 8 -1.93 -18.03 26.84
CA LEU A 8 -1.60 -16.98 25.86
C LEU A 8 -2.82 -16.02 25.77
N ARG A 9 -2.68 -14.86 26.37
CA ARG A 9 -3.58 -13.73 26.10
C ARG A 9 -3.20 -13.15 24.74
N LEU A 10 -3.99 -13.51 23.74
CA LEU A 10 -4.01 -12.84 22.44
C LEU A 10 -4.58 -11.44 22.67
N VAL A 11 -3.71 -10.43 22.71
CA VAL A 11 -4.14 -9.02 22.68
C VAL A 11 -4.60 -8.74 21.27
N ALA A 12 -5.90 -8.61 21.11
CA ALA A 12 -6.50 -8.12 19.89
C ALA A 12 -6.10 -6.64 19.71
N LEU A 13 -5.06 -6.38 18.94
CA LEU A 13 -4.79 -5.06 18.37
C LEU A 13 -5.63 -4.93 17.09
N GLY A 14 -6.89 -4.58 17.28
CA GLY A 14 -7.68 -3.94 16.24
C GLY A 14 -7.24 -2.50 16.12
N THR A 15 -6.51 -2.16 15.07
CA THR A 15 -6.54 -0.82 14.47
C THR A 15 -5.68 -0.81 13.20
N LEU A 16 -6.30 -0.40 12.10
CA LEU A 16 -5.69 0.18 10.89
C LEU A 16 -4.43 -0.52 10.36
N ALA A 17 -4.62 -1.55 9.58
CA ALA A 17 -3.61 -1.92 8.61
C ALA A 17 -3.75 -1.11 7.30
N LEU A 18 -3.83 0.22 7.38
CA LEU A 18 -2.94 1.03 6.57
C LEU A 18 -1.55 0.47 6.89
N VAL A 19 -0.66 0.32 5.92
CA VAL A 19 0.75 0.06 6.22
C VAL A 19 1.22 1.16 7.17
N GLY A 20 0.78 1.08 8.41
CA GLY A 20 1.21 1.90 9.52
C GLY A 20 2.51 1.28 9.97
N PHE A 21 3.61 1.71 9.38
CA PHE A 21 4.92 1.47 9.94
C PHE A 21 4.93 2.12 11.32
N HIS A 22 4.70 1.29 12.35
CA HIS A 22 5.08 1.66 13.69
C HIS A 22 6.57 1.95 13.65
N SER A 23 6.95 3.17 13.98
CA SER A 23 8.34 3.56 14.24
C SER A 23 9.01 2.47 15.06
N LEU A 24 10.01 1.82 14.48
CA LEU A 24 10.91 0.91 15.20
C LEU A 24 11.62 1.75 16.27
N PRO A 25 11.44 1.49 17.57
CA PRO A 25 12.21 2.17 18.60
C PRO A 25 13.62 1.59 18.57
N GLY A 26 14.60 2.36 18.10
CA GLY A 26 15.99 2.00 18.27
C GLY A 26 16.95 2.34 17.15
N MET A 27 16.83 3.48 16.45
CA MET A 27 17.92 4.00 15.64
C MET A 27 18.11 5.50 15.86
N LEU A 28 18.58 5.85 17.04
CA LEU A 28 19.23 7.14 17.29
C LEU A 28 20.73 6.83 17.52
N SER A 29 21.52 6.81 16.44
CA SER A 29 22.93 7.18 16.51
C SER A 29 23.16 8.32 15.57
N ALA A 30 23.28 9.52 16.12
CA ALA A 30 23.62 10.73 15.45
C ALA A 30 25.01 10.59 14.79
N GLN A 31 25.06 10.64 13.45
CA GLN A 31 26.24 11.12 12.76
C GLN A 31 25.95 12.53 12.26
N SER A 32 26.37 13.51 13.06
CA SER A 32 26.44 14.92 12.71
C SER A 32 27.54 15.13 11.67
N GLY A 33 27.20 15.81 10.58
CA GLY A 33 28.15 16.52 9.75
C GLY A 33 28.44 15.97 8.38
N ARG A 34 27.43 15.93 7.50
CA ARG A 34 27.61 16.10 6.04
C ARG A 34 26.42 16.84 5.49
N THR A 35 26.66 18.04 4.97
CA THR A 35 25.71 18.69 4.04
C THR A 35 25.57 17.80 2.83
N PRO A 36 24.34 17.38 2.47
CA PRO A 36 24.15 16.57 1.28
C PRO A 36 24.35 17.47 0.05
N ASP A 37 25.23 17.05 -0.87
CA ASP A 37 25.08 17.45 -2.26
C ASP A 37 23.72 16.94 -2.71
N ALA A 38 22.77 17.86 -2.83
CA ALA A 38 21.41 17.57 -3.25
C ALA A 38 21.44 16.93 -4.63
N ILE A 39 21.21 15.60 -4.69
CA ILE A 39 20.92 14.93 -5.95
C ILE A 39 19.47 15.29 -6.28
N THR A 40 19.28 16.52 -6.75
CA THR A 40 18.01 16.97 -7.33
C THR A 40 17.85 16.29 -8.69
N ALA A 41 17.15 15.16 -8.73
CA ALA A 41 16.44 14.80 -9.94
C ALA A 41 15.36 15.88 -10.13
N GLU A 42 15.09 16.27 -11.39
CA GLU A 42 14.10 17.27 -11.73
C GLU A 42 12.68 16.79 -11.31
N ILE A 43 12.37 16.90 -10.03
CA ILE A 43 11.02 16.90 -9.52
C ILE A 43 10.50 18.29 -9.82
N SER A 44 9.67 18.39 -10.86
CA SER A 44 9.30 19.68 -11.40
C SER A 44 8.17 20.37 -10.65
N THR A 45 7.27 19.60 -9.98
CA THR A 45 6.09 20.23 -9.34
C THR A 45 5.52 19.35 -8.23
N PHE A 46 5.34 19.94 -7.04
CA PHE A 46 4.59 19.35 -5.93
C PHE A 46 3.28 20.11 -5.74
N VAL A 47 2.17 19.40 -5.76
CA VAL A 47 0.82 19.97 -5.63
C VAL A 47 0.16 19.39 -4.38
N THR A 48 -0.14 20.25 -3.42
CA THR A 48 -0.98 19.93 -2.26
C THR A 48 -2.44 20.21 -2.58
N PHE A 49 -3.33 19.36 -2.08
CA PHE A 49 -4.76 19.62 -2.17
C PHE A 49 -5.51 19.04 -0.98
N ASP A 50 -6.65 19.66 -0.66
CA ASP A 50 -7.60 19.20 0.33
C ASP A 50 -9.01 19.12 -0.27
N VAL A 51 -9.82 18.20 0.24
CA VAL A 51 -11.26 18.25 0.00
C VAL A 51 -11.83 19.44 0.76
N PRO A 52 -12.60 20.33 0.10
CA PRO A 52 -13.17 21.51 0.76
C PRO A 52 -14.00 21.15 1.99
N GLY A 53 -13.73 21.81 3.13
CA GLY A 53 -14.41 21.56 4.40
C GLY A 53 -13.93 20.31 5.15
N ALA A 54 -12.97 19.55 4.62
CA ALA A 54 -12.42 18.39 5.29
C ALA A 54 -11.48 18.76 6.45
N THR A 55 -11.54 17.97 7.51
CA THR A 55 -10.55 18.02 8.59
C THR A 55 -9.23 17.33 8.19
N ASN A 56 -9.32 16.25 7.42
CA ASN A 56 -8.19 15.51 6.87
C ASN A 56 -8.50 15.02 5.45
N THR A 57 -7.47 14.94 4.60
CA THR A 57 -7.55 14.38 3.23
C THR A 57 -6.43 13.39 3.02
N SER A 58 -6.76 12.11 2.83
CA SER A 58 -5.80 11.03 2.57
C SER A 58 -6.02 10.45 1.19
N VAL A 59 -4.96 10.39 0.38
CA VAL A 59 -4.98 9.79 -0.96
C VAL A 59 -4.43 8.38 -0.87
N TYR A 60 -5.00 7.43 -1.62
CA TYR A 60 -4.58 6.03 -1.57
C TYR A 60 -4.13 5.47 -2.91
N ASP A 61 -4.63 5.99 -4.04
CA ASP A 61 -4.27 5.44 -5.33
C ASP A 61 -4.39 6.47 -6.46
N ILE A 62 -3.73 6.19 -7.61
CA ILE A 62 -3.71 7.02 -8.82
C ILE A 62 -3.74 6.14 -10.06
N ASP A 63 -4.60 6.48 -11.04
CA ASP A 63 -4.62 5.83 -12.36
C ASP A 63 -3.68 6.52 -13.38
N ASP A 64 -3.59 5.93 -14.57
CA ASP A 64 -2.76 6.45 -15.66
C ASP A 64 -3.30 7.75 -16.29
N GLU A 65 -4.56 8.07 -16.10
CA GLU A 65 -5.17 9.34 -16.47
C GLU A 65 -4.77 10.47 -15.52
N GLY A 66 -4.27 10.10 -14.31
CA GLY A 66 -3.92 11.01 -13.22
C GLY A 66 -5.11 11.35 -12.33
N THR A 67 -6.13 10.49 -12.36
CA THR A 67 -7.23 10.52 -11.39
C THR A 67 -6.77 9.86 -10.11
N VAL A 68 -7.07 10.47 -8.95
CA VAL A 68 -6.76 9.91 -7.63
C VAL A 68 -8.02 9.65 -6.84
N THR A 69 -7.95 8.68 -5.95
CA THR A 69 -9.01 8.38 -4.96
C THR A 69 -8.45 8.36 -3.55
N GLY A 70 -9.34 8.57 -2.59
CA GLY A 70 -8.96 8.54 -1.18
C GLY A 70 -10.12 8.83 -0.26
N THR A 71 -9.80 9.03 1.01
CA THR A 71 -10.75 9.31 2.09
C THR A 71 -10.54 10.72 2.61
N TYR A 72 -11.63 11.40 2.93
CA TYR A 72 -11.60 12.62 3.72
C TYR A 72 -12.50 12.48 4.95
N HIS A 73 -12.20 13.22 6.00
CA HIS A 73 -13.06 13.29 7.18
C HIS A 73 -13.81 14.62 7.17
N ASP A 74 -15.12 14.56 7.36
CA ASP A 74 -15.94 15.76 7.51
C ASP A 74 -15.74 16.42 8.88
N ALA A 75 -16.50 17.49 9.18
CA ALA A 75 -16.45 18.21 10.46
C ALA A 75 -16.84 17.35 11.67
N SER A 76 -17.59 16.28 11.46
CA SER A 76 -17.99 15.28 12.45
C SER A 76 -17.03 14.11 12.55
N LEU A 77 -15.89 14.18 11.82
CA LEU A 77 -14.88 13.14 11.69
C LEU A 77 -15.39 11.85 11.02
N VAL A 78 -16.49 11.92 10.27
CA VAL A 78 -17.01 10.79 9.50
C VAL A 78 -16.17 10.61 8.22
N PRO A 79 -15.66 9.40 7.92
CA PRO A 79 -14.90 9.13 6.71
C PRO A 79 -15.82 8.98 5.49
N HIS A 80 -15.47 9.69 4.42
CA HIS A 80 -16.13 9.66 3.11
C HIS A 80 -15.11 9.45 1.99
N GLY A 81 -15.55 8.93 0.86
CA GLY A 81 -14.72 8.80 -0.34
C GLY A 81 -14.65 10.07 -1.17
N PHE A 82 -13.58 10.24 -1.93
CA PHE A 82 -13.48 11.22 -3.00
C PHE A 82 -12.73 10.67 -4.20
N VAL A 83 -13.02 11.28 -5.35
CA VAL A 83 -12.21 11.16 -6.58
C VAL A 83 -11.82 12.56 -7.00
N ARG A 84 -10.55 12.76 -7.39
CA ARG A 84 -10.04 13.99 -7.96
C ARG A 84 -9.42 13.70 -9.33
N THR A 85 -9.98 14.30 -10.37
CA THR A 85 -9.41 14.18 -11.72
C THR A 85 -8.08 14.92 -11.85
N ARG A 86 -7.29 14.62 -12.87
CA ARG A 86 -6.06 15.35 -13.22
C ARG A 86 -6.28 16.87 -13.33
N GLY A 87 -7.42 17.29 -13.85
CA GLY A 87 -7.81 18.71 -13.96
C GLY A 87 -8.21 19.38 -12.65
N GLY A 88 -8.15 18.65 -11.51
CA GLY A 88 -8.45 19.19 -10.18
C GLY A 88 -9.93 19.12 -9.79
N LYS A 89 -10.84 18.62 -10.64
CA LYS A 89 -12.24 18.44 -10.27
C LYS A 89 -12.35 17.38 -9.18
N LEU A 90 -12.88 17.78 -8.02
CA LEU A 90 -13.19 16.93 -6.88
C LEU A 90 -14.66 16.51 -6.90
N THR A 91 -14.89 15.21 -6.64
CA THR A 91 -16.23 14.63 -6.47
C THR A 91 -16.18 13.76 -5.22
N THR A 92 -17.03 14.05 -4.25
CA THR A 92 -17.14 13.29 -2.99
C THR A 92 -18.29 12.29 -3.09
N PHE A 93 -18.17 11.19 -2.37
CA PHE A 93 -19.18 10.14 -2.35
C PHE A 93 -19.18 9.35 -1.04
N SER A 94 -20.32 8.70 -0.77
CA SER A 94 -20.43 7.66 0.25
C SER A 94 -21.20 6.48 -0.32
N VAL A 95 -20.88 5.26 0.11
CA VAL A 95 -21.70 4.09 -0.21
C VAL A 95 -23.08 4.31 0.39
N PRO A 96 -24.19 4.21 -0.36
CA PRO A 96 -25.52 4.46 0.16
C PRO A 96 -25.83 3.67 1.44
N GLY A 97 -26.21 4.35 2.52
CA GLY A 97 -26.52 3.72 3.82
C GLY A 97 -25.29 3.25 4.62
N SER A 98 -24.08 3.65 4.25
CA SER A 98 -22.88 3.37 5.06
C SER A 98 -22.73 4.35 6.22
N ALA A 99 -22.10 3.90 7.31
CA ALA A 99 -21.61 4.74 8.39
C ALA A 99 -20.25 5.37 8.07
N SER A 100 -19.44 4.70 7.24
CA SER A 100 -18.14 5.20 6.76
C SER A 100 -17.80 4.60 5.39
N THR A 101 -17.00 5.29 4.59
CA THR A 101 -16.58 4.84 3.25
C THR A 101 -15.08 5.06 3.05
N PHE A 102 -14.36 4.01 2.70
CA PHE A 102 -12.91 3.98 2.53
C PHE A 102 -12.53 3.44 1.14
N PRO A 103 -12.42 4.28 0.11
CA PRO A 103 -11.83 3.87 -1.16
C PRO A 103 -10.37 3.46 -0.94
N SER A 104 -9.93 2.39 -1.59
CA SER A 104 -8.57 1.87 -1.47
C SER A 104 -7.80 1.94 -2.78
N CYS A 105 -8.48 1.70 -3.90
CA CYS A 105 -7.87 1.62 -5.21
C CYS A 105 -8.84 2.05 -6.32
N LEU A 106 -8.27 2.38 -7.48
CA LEU A 106 -9.05 2.70 -8.68
C LEU A 106 -8.33 2.18 -9.93
N ASN A 107 -9.12 2.06 -11.00
CA ASN A 107 -8.65 1.99 -12.37
C ASN A 107 -9.43 3.01 -13.21
N SER A 108 -9.19 3.07 -14.53
CA SER A 108 -9.85 4.05 -15.41
C SER A 108 -11.39 3.99 -15.44
N SER A 109 -12.02 2.93 -14.92
CA SER A 109 -13.47 2.68 -15.00
C SER A 109 -14.16 2.44 -13.64
N ALA A 110 -13.40 2.26 -12.57
CA ALA A 110 -13.95 1.85 -11.29
C ALA A 110 -13.16 2.35 -10.09
N VAL A 111 -13.84 2.51 -8.96
CA VAL A 111 -13.25 2.71 -7.63
C VAL A 111 -13.67 1.54 -6.75
N ALA A 112 -12.72 0.94 -6.06
CA ALA A 112 -13.00 -0.12 -5.09
C ALA A 112 -12.47 0.25 -3.71
N GLY A 113 -13.08 -0.33 -2.69
CA GLY A 113 -12.73 -0.06 -1.31
C GLY A 113 -13.64 -0.79 -0.34
N THR A 114 -13.68 -0.31 0.88
CA THR A 114 -14.53 -0.85 1.93
C THR A 114 -15.45 0.20 2.52
N PHE A 115 -16.51 -0.24 3.14
CA PHE A 115 -17.42 0.61 3.91
C PHE A 115 -17.87 -0.12 5.17
N THR A 116 -18.22 0.64 6.19
CA THR A 116 -18.83 0.11 7.40
C THR A 116 -20.33 0.41 7.36
N ASP A 117 -21.14 -0.59 7.61
CA ASP A 117 -22.60 -0.39 7.72
C ASP A 117 -23.00 0.16 9.11
N PRO A 118 -24.26 0.55 9.33
CA PRO A 118 -24.70 1.08 10.63
C PRO A 118 -24.58 0.09 11.80
N THR A 119 -24.39 -1.20 11.54
CA THR A 119 -24.20 -2.23 12.58
C THR A 119 -22.71 -2.37 12.97
N GLY A 120 -21.80 -1.70 12.24
CA GLY A 120 -20.36 -1.80 12.43
C GLY A 120 -19.70 -2.90 11.60
N ALA A 121 -20.45 -3.61 10.75
CA ALA A 121 -19.88 -4.64 9.87
C ALA A 121 -19.18 -4.01 8.65
N THR A 122 -18.00 -4.55 8.30
CA THR A 122 -17.21 -4.10 7.14
C THR A 122 -17.55 -4.92 5.90
N HIS A 123 -17.73 -4.23 4.79
CA HIS A 123 -18.05 -4.81 3.48
C HIS A 123 -17.13 -4.22 2.41
N GLY A 124 -16.90 -4.97 1.34
CA GLY A 124 -16.27 -4.44 0.13
C GLY A 124 -17.28 -3.72 -0.77
N PHE A 125 -16.83 -2.74 -1.52
CA PHE A 125 -17.58 -2.12 -2.60
C PHE A 125 -16.78 -2.00 -3.89
N LEU A 126 -17.48 -1.98 -5.00
CA LEU A 126 -17.01 -1.57 -6.30
C LEU A 126 -18.02 -0.57 -6.85
N PHE A 127 -17.56 0.62 -7.24
CA PHE A 127 -18.34 1.61 -7.94
C PHE A 127 -17.83 1.72 -9.38
N SER A 128 -18.66 1.34 -10.33
CA SER A 128 -18.33 1.35 -11.75
C SER A 128 -19.57 1.69 -12.59
N ALA A 129 -19.42 2.46 -13.65
CA ALA A 129 -20.51 2.86 -14.53
C ALA A 129 -21.75 3.44 -13.79
N GLY A 130 -21.53 4.19 -12.71
CA GLY A 130 -22.61 4.76 -11.89
C GLY A 130 -23.35 3.77 -11.00
N GLN A 131 -22.90 2.52 -10.92
CA GLN A 131 -23.52 1.45 -10.13
C GLN A 131 -22.66 1.01 -8.97
N TRP A 132 -23.29 0.75 -7.82
CA TRP A 132 -22.68 0.20 -6.64
C TRP A 132 -22.83 -1.31 -6.61
N THR A 133 -21.73 -2.05 -6.52
CA THR A 133 -21.70 -3.48 -6.21
C THR A 133 -21.09 -3.64 -4.83
N ARG A 134 -21.81 -4.32 -3.92
CA ARG A 134 -21.33 -4.65 -2.58
C ARG A 134 -20.95 -6.11 -2.53
N PHE A 135 -19.90 -6.45 -1.80
CA PHE A 135 -19.51 -7.83 -1.57
C PHE A 135 -19.07 -8.06 -0.12
N TYR A 136 -19.29 -9.26 0.35
CA TYR A 136 -19.01 -9.60 1.74
C TYR A 136 -17.55 -9.98 1.91
N LEU A 137 -16.90 -9.40 2.93
CA LEU A 137 -15.54 -9.72 3.37
C LEU A 137 -15.60 -10.08 4.86
N PRO A 138 -15.59 -11.40 5.19
CA PRO A 138 -15.71 -11.82 6.58
C PRO A 138 -14.60 -11.24 7.46
N GLY A 139 -14.96 -10.66 8.62
CA GLY A 139 -14.03 -10.30 9.68
C GLY A 139 -12.97 -9.25 9.34
N ALA A 140 -13.10 -8.54 8.22
CA ALA A 140 -12.09 -7.57 7.81
C ALA A 140 -12.34 -6.20 8.45
N PRO A 141 -11.50 -5.73 9.41
CA PRO A 141 -11.71 -4.41 10.01
C PRO A 141 -11.38 -3.26 9.05
N SER A 142 -10.49 -3.42 8.08
CA SER A 142 -10.17 -2.45 7.01
C SER A 142 -9.24 -3.11 5.99
N PRO A 143 -9.73 -3.98 5.08
CA PRO A 143 -8.86 -4.58 4.08
C PRO A 143 -8.38 -3.52 3.10
N VAL A 144 -7.07 -3.48 2.86
CA VAL A 144 -6.51 -2.76 1.71
C VAL A 144 -6.82 -3.61 0.47
N LEU A 145 -7.40 -2.98 -0.54
CA LEU A 145 -7.76 -3.63 -1.80
C LEU A 145 -6.88 -3.09 -2.92
N PHE A 146 -6.64 -3.93 -3.91
CA PHE A 146 -5.95 -3.59 -5.16
C PHE A 146 -6.82 -4.05 -6.32
N ILE A 147 -6.89 -3.27 -7.38
CA ILE A 147 -7.67 -3.58 -8.58
C ILE A 147 -6.80 -3.46 -9.81
N ASN A 148 -6.90 -4.43 -10.73
CA ASN A 148 -6.24 -4.32 -12.03
C ASN A 148 -7.15 -3.72 -13.10
N GLY A 149 -6.60 -3.51 -14.31
CA GLY A 149 -7.36 -2.96 -15.45
C GLY A 149 -8.54 -3.82 -15.90
N ALA A 150 -8.53 -5.14 -15.64
CA ALA A 150 -9.64 -6.05 -15.94
C ALA A 150 -10.75 -6.04 -14.88
N GLY A 151 -10.60 -5.27 -13.79
CA GLY A 151 -11.57 -5.22 -12.69
C GLY A 151 -11.46 -6.38 -11.70
N THR A 152 -10.38 -7.17 -11.75
CA THR A 152 -10.08 -8.17 -10.72
C THR A 152 -9.54 -7.46 -9.48
N ILE A 153 -10.11 -7.77 -8.32
CA ILE A 153 -9.75 -7.19 -7.02
C ILE A 153 -9.03 -8.25 -6.18
N THR A 154 -7.94 -7.88 -5.53
CA THR A 154 -7.29 -8.68 -4.49
C THR A 154 -7.16 -7.90 -3.20
N GLY A 155 -6.99 -8.60 -2.10
CA GLY A 155 -6.81 -8.02 -0.77
C GLY A 155 -6.85 -9.09 0.31
N THR A 156 -7.14 -8.68 1.55
CA THR A 156 -7.20 -9.57 2.69
C THR A 156 -8.61 -9.71 3.24
N TYR A 157 -8.87 -10.83 3.91
CA TYR A 157 -10.02 -11.04 4.79
C TYR A 157 -9.57 -11.76 6.06
N THR A 158 -10.35 -11.69 7.12
CA THR A 158 -10.08 -12.47 8.33
C THR A 158 -11.01 -13.69 8.35
N SER A 159 -10.43 -14.89 8.38
CA SER A 159 -11.21 -16.14 8.47
C SER A 159 -11.89 -16.28 9.83
N LEU A 160 -12.84 -17.20 9.94
CA LEU A 160 -13.53 -17.52 11.21
C LEU A 160 -12.56 -17.92 12.34
N GLY A 161 -11.38 -18.43 12.01
CA GLY A 161 -10.31 -18.75 12.97
C GLY A 161 -9.45 -17.54 13.37
N GLY A 162 -9.75 -16.33 12.91
CA GLY A 162 -8.98 -15.11 13.20
C GLY A 162 -7.71 -14.94 12.36
N PHE A 163 -7.48 -15.79 11.35
CA PHE A 163 -6.31 -15.70 10.46
C PHE A 163 -6.57 -14.74 9.31
N VAL A 164 -5.58 -13.89 9.01
CA VAL A 164 -5.59 -13.02 7.82
C VAL A 164 -5.20 -13.83 6.60
N ARG A 165 -6.04 -13.81 5.57
CA ARG A 165 -5.95 -14.62 4.35
C ARG A 165 -6.08 -13.74 3.11
N GLY A 166 -5.52 -14.20 1.98
CA GLY A 166 -5.69 -13.55 0.69
C GLY A 166 -6.99 -13.93 0.00
N PHE A 167 -7.56 -13.00 -0.79
CA PHE A 167 -8.66 -13.29 -1.69
C PHE A 167 -8.47 -12.64 -3.05
N LEU A 168 -9.13 -13.20 -4.05
CA LEU A 168 -9.37 -12.63 -5.37
C LEU A 168 -10.89 -12.53 -5.59
N ARG A 169 -11.34 -11.40 -6.10
CA ARG A 169 -12.67 -11.23 -6.67
C ARG A 169 -12.50 -10.95 -8.16
N ASP A 170 -12.96 -11.85 -9.01
CA ASP A 170 -12.88 -11.66 -10.45
C ASP A 170 -13.89 -10.63 -10.97
N ALA A 171 -13.80 -10.28 -12.26
CA ALA A 171 -14.69 -9.30 -12.89
C ALA A 171 -16.17 -9.76 -12.91
N THR A 172 -16.45 -11.06 -12.80
CA THR A 172 -17.82 -11.61 -12.69
C THR A 172 -18.42 -11.50 -11.31
N GLY A 173 -17.56 -11.23 -10.30
CA GLY A 173 -17.94 -11.14 -8.89
C GLY A 173 -17.68 -12.41 -8.08
N ALA A 174 -17.14 -13.48 -8.70
CA ALA A 174 -16.76 -14.70 -7.97
C ALA A 174 -15.55 -14.41 -7.06
N ILE A 175 -15.62 -14.90 -5.81
CA ILE A 175 -14.58 -14.71 -4.81
C ILE A 175 -13.85 -16.04 -4.57
N PHE A 176 -12.53 -15.99 -4.66
CA PHE A 176 -11.62 -17.11 -4.44
C PHE A 176 -10.67 -16.75 -3.30
N HIS A 177 -10.54 -17.64 -2.35
CA HIS A 177 -9.57 -17.52 -1.26
C HIS A 177 -8.27 -18.21 -1.64
N PHE A 178 -7.15 -17.62 -1.21
CA PHE A 178 -5.85 -18.22 -1.46
C PHE A 178 -4.87 -17.96 -0.34
N ASP A 179 -3.93 -18.88 -0.16
CA ASP A 179 -2.81 -18.76 0.75
C ASP A 179 -1.60 -19.52 0.17
N PRO A 180 -0.38 -18.95 0.29
CA PRO A 180 0.83 -19.74 0.06
C PRO A 180 0.86 -20.98 0.98
N PRO A 181 1.39 -22.12 0.51
CA PRO A 181 1.50 -23.32 1.34
C PRO A 181 2.25 -23.06 2.65
N GLY A 182 1.69 -23.50 3.78
CA GLY A 182 2.28 -23.33 5.12
C GLY A 182 2.08 -21.96 5.76
N SER A 183 1.40 -21.02 5.10
CA SER A 183 1.19 -19.68 5.63
C SER A 183 0.22 -19.67 6.81
N VAL A 184 0.52 -18.84 7.81
CA VAL A 184 -0.37 -18.50 8.94
C VAL A 184 -0.95 -17.09 8.78
N PHE A 185 -0.39 -16.28 7.89
CA PHE A 185 -0.82 -14.92 7.54
C PHE A 185 -0.48 -14.68 6.07
N THR A 186 -1.40 -14.10 5.30
CA THR A 186 -1.19 -13.78 3.87
C THR A 186 -1.63 -12.34 3.60
N GLN A 187 -0.70 -11.52 3.05
CA GLN A 187 -0.94 -10.12 2.71
C GLN A 187 -0.62 -9.88 1.22
N PRO A 188 -1.62 -9.84 0.34
CA PRO A 188 -1.45 -9.29 -1.00
C PRO A 188 -1.12 -7.80 -0.95
N THR A 189 -0.23 -7.34 -1.82
CA THR A 189 0.23 -5.95 -1.92
C THR A 189 0.08 -5.35 -3.31
N GLY A 190 -0.36 -6.15 -4.29
CA GLY A 190 -0.61 -5.68 -5.64
C GLY A 190 -1.07 -6.78 -6.58
N ILE A 191 -1.67 -6.36 -7.69
CA ILE A 191 -2.10 -7.21 -8.80
C ILE A 191 -1.85 -6.46 -10.11
N ASN A 192 -1.27 -7.13 -11.12
CA ASN A 192 -1.02 -6.54 -12.42
C ASN A 192 -2.09 -6.90 -13.46
N SER A 193 -1.94 -6.38 -14.68
CA SER A 193 -2.87 -6.60 -15.80
C SER A 193 -2.97 -8.07 -16.22
N SER A 194 -1.92 -8.89 -16.04
CA SER A 194 -1.97 -10.33 -16.31
C SER A 194 -2.64 -11.16 -15.21
N GLY A 195 -3.09 -10.53 -14.11
CA GLY A 195 -3.69 -11.20 -12.96
C GLY A 195 -2.68 -11.85 -12.01
N THR A 196 -1.39 -11.54 -12.15
CA THR A 196 -0.39 -11.94 -11.18
C THR A 196 -0.55 -11.11 -9.91
N VAL A 197 -0.68 -11.76 -8.77
CA VAL A 197 -0.74 -11.15 -7.44
C VAL A 197 0.62 -11.30 -6.77
N VAL A 198 1.09 -10.24 -6.11
CA VAL A 198 2.27 -10.31 -5.24
C VAL A 198 1.92 -9.91 -3.83
N GLY A 199 2.81 -10.24 -2.90
CA GLY A 199 2.67 -9.89 -1.51
C GLY A 199 3.69 -10.59 -0.63
N PHE A 200 3.37 -10.68 0.64
CA PHE A 200 4.16 -11.42 1.61
C PHE A 200 3.27 -12.28 2.51
N TYR A 201 3.85 -13.27 3.10
CA TYR A 201 3.18 -14.17 4.04
C TYR A 201 4.11 -14.51 5.21
N TYR A 202 3.51 -14.93 6.30
CA TYR A 202 4.23 -15.50 7.43
C TYR A 202 3.96 -17.02 7.44
N ASP A 203 5.01 -17.80 7.49
CA ASP A 203 4.96 -19.18 7.98
C ASP A 203 5.36 -19.21 9.47
N VAL A 204 5.54 -20.38 10.04
CA VAL A 204 5.89 -20.51 11.46
C VAL A 204 7.27 -19.95 11.81
N ASP A 205 8.16 -19.82 10.82
CA ASP A 205 9.56 -19.47 11.04
C ASP A 205 9.96 -18.12 10.42
N TYR A 206 9.36 -17.74 9.26
CA TYR A 206 9.87 -16.65 8.43
C TYR A 206 8.78 -15.79 7.81
N ASN A 207 9.17 -14.55 7.45
CA ASN A 207 8.38 -13.68 6.59
C ASN A 207 8.97 -13.75 5.17
N ARG A 208 8.16 -14.19 4.22
CA ARG A 208 8.56 -14.43 2.83
C ARG A 208 7.72 -13.62 1.86
N GLY A 209 8.33 -13.19 0.77
CA GLY A 209 7.60 -12.69 -0.37
C GLY A 209 6.98 -13.81 -1.19
N PHE A 210 5.92 -13.50 -1.92
CA PHE A 210 5.34 -14.41 -2.89
C PHE A 210 4.89 -13.68 -4.16
N SER A 211 4.82 -14.44 -5.25
CA SER A 211 3.96 -14.15 -6.40
C SER A 211 3.02 -15.33 -6.64
N ARG A 212 1.78 -15.01 -7.04
CA ARG A 212 0.76 -15.97 -7.45
C ARG A 212 0.33 -15.61 -8.87
N SER A 213 0.60 -16.50 -9.82
CA SER A 213 0.15 -16.33 -11.21
C SER A 213 -1.36 -16.51 -11.34
N ALA A 214 -1.93 -16.09 -12.48
CA ALA A 214 -3.37 -16.16 -12.71
C ALA A 214 -3.94 -17.60 -12.63
N ASP A 215 -3.15 -18.61 -12.98
CA ASP A 215 -3.51 -20.03 -12.87
C ASP A 215 -3.47 -20.57 -11.42
N GLY A 216 -3.04 -19.76 -10.46
CA GLY A 216 -2.97 -20.11 -9.03
C GLY A 216 -1.62 -20.63 -8.55
N THR A 217 -0.61 -20.72 -9.42
CA THR A 217 0.74 -21.19 -9.04
C THR A 217 1.46 -20.15 -8.18
N PHE A 218 2.00 -20.61 -7.04
CA PHE A 218 2.80 -19.77 -6.14
C PHE A 218 4.30 -19.93 -6.41
N THR A 219 4.98 -18.78 -6.36
CA THR A 219 6.45 -18.71 -6.33
C THR A 219 6.87 -17.93 -5.09
N VAL A 220 7.74 -18.53 -4.29
CA VAL A 220 8.35 -17.85 -3.14
C VAL A 220 9.42 -16.88 -3.66
N ILE A 221 9.42 -15.68 -3.10
CA ILE A 221 10.37 -14.61 -3.42
C ILE A 221 11.18 -14.32 -2.16
N ASP A 222 12.39 -14.82 -2.12
CA ASP A 222 13.34 -14.53 -1.02
C ASP A 222 14.58 -13.87 -1.57
N VAL A 223 15.05 -12.83 -0.88
CA VAL A 223 16.34 -12.21 -1.16
C VAL A 223 17.42 -13.05 -0.46
N PRO A 224 18.47 -13.51 -1.17
CA PRO A 224 19.53 -14.29 -0.55
C PRO A 224 20.20 -13.57 0.64
N GLY A 225 20.28 -14.25 1.79
CA GLY A 225 20.83 -13.70 3.03
C GLY A 225 19.85 -12.85 3.86
N ALA A 226 18.63 -12.63 3.38
CA ALA A 226 17.60 -11.94 4.14
C ALA A 226 17.03 -12.83 5.26
N VAL A 227 16.67 -12.22 6.40
CA VAL A 227 15.87 -12.88 7.45
C VAL A 227 14.38 -12.66 7.22
N LYS A 228 14.00 -11.61 6.47
CA LYS A 228 12.62 -11.32 6.08
C LYS A 228 12.58 -10.68 4.70
N THR A 229 11.65 -11.08 3.86
CA THR A 229 11.44 -10.50 2.53
C THR A 229 9.98 -10.07 2.36
N TYR A 230 9.78 -8.83 1.92
CA TYR A 230 8.47 -8.23 1.69
C TYR A 230 8.39 -7.73 0.24
N VAL A 231 7.60 -8.38 -0.59
CA VAL A 231 7.26 -7.86 -1.93
C VAL A 231 6.15 -6.84 -1.75
N MET A 232 6.36 -5.61 -2.22
CA MET A 232 5.45 -4.49 -2.01
C MET A 232 4.73 -4.04 -3.28
N GLY A 233 5.27 -4.33 -4.46
CA GLY A 233 4.66 -3.95 -5.71
C GLY A 233 5.20 -4.73 -6.91
N LEU A 234 4.40 -4.73 -7.96
CA LEU A 234 4.76 -5.29 -9.27
C LEU A 234 4.21 -4.39 -10.37
N ASN A 235 4.83 -4.49 -11.55
CA ASN A 235 4.32 -3.83 -12.77
C ASN A 235 3.80 -4.85 -13.79
N ASP A 236 3.28 -4.35 -14.91
CA ASP A 236 2.66 -5.20 -15.93
C ASP A 236 3.64 -6.06 -16.71
N ILE A 237 4.93 -5.67 -16.75
CA ILE A 237 5.98 -6.49 -17.37
C ILE A 237 6.53 -7.57 -16.42
N GLY A 238 6.05 -7.64 -15.17
CA GLY A 238 6.44 -8.65 -14.18
C GLY A 238 7.67 -8.31 -13.35
N ALA A 239 8.16 -7.07 -13.39
CA ALA A 239 9.18 -6.61 -12.44
C ALA A 239 8.52 -6.37 -11.07
N MET A 240 9.23 -6.74 -9.99
CA MET A 240 8.74 -6.67 -8.62
C MET A 240 9.73 -5.88 -7.76
N THR A 241 9.20 -5.15 -6.79
CA THR A 241 10.01 -4.42 -5.82
C THR A 241 9.49 -4.62 -4.41
N GLY A 242 10.33 -4.31 -3.45
CA GLY A 242 10.01 -4.39 -2.04
C GLY A 242 11.26 -4.19 -1.19
N TYR A 243 11.21 -4.65 0.03
CA TYR A 243 12.34 -4.55 0.95
C TYR A 243 12.60 -5.87 1.66
N TYR A 244 13.80 -6.00 2.18
CA TYR A 244 14.19 -7.12 3.02
C TYR A 244 14.92 -6.62 4.26
N LEU A 245 14.93 -7.44 5.30
CA LEU A 245 15.73 -7.21 6.50
C LEU A 245 16.92 -8.17 6.48
N ASP A 246 18.10 -7.64 6.74
CA ASP A 246 19.32 -8.43 6.95
C ASP A 246 19.39 -9.00 8.38
N ALA A 247 20.46 -9.73 8.70
CA ALA A 247 20.68 -10.34 10.02
C ALA A 247 20.84 -9.31 11.16
N ALA A 248 21.17 -8.05 10.84
CA ALA A 248 21.24 -6.94 11.77
C ALA A 248 19.93 -6.16 11.89
N ASN A 249 18.85 -6.60 11.20
CA ASN A 249 17.58 -5.91 11.00
C ASN A 249 17.70 -4.59 10.22
N GLY A 250 18.77 -4.42 9.42
CA GLY A 250 18.88 -3.35 8.44
C GLY A 250 17.87 -3.53 7.31
N SER A 251 17.16 -2.45 6.95
CA SER A 251 16.19 -2.47 5.84
C SER A 251 16.85 -2.05 4.53
N HIS A 252 16.69 -2.86 3.50
CA HIS A 252 17.26 -2.67 2.17
C HIS A 252 16.18 -2.85 1.11
N GLY A 253 16.23 -2.06 0.04
CA GLY A 253 15.35 -2.23 -1.11
C GLY A 253 15.83 -3.34 -2.06
N PHE A 254 14.91 -3.92 -2.82
CA PHE A 254 15.25 -4.81 -3.93
C PHE A 254 14.38 -4.54 -5.16
N LEU A 255 14.94 -4.87 -6.31
CA LEU A 255 14.27 -4.99 -7.60
C LEU A 255 14.49 -6.40 -8.11
N ARG A 256 13.41 -7.12 -8.42
CA ARG A 256 13.44 -8.41 -9.13
C ARG A 256 12.95 -8.20 -10.54
N SER A 257 13.80 -8.52 -11.53
CA SER A 257 13.43 -8.44 -12.95
C SER A 257 12.37 -9.48 -13.32
N PRO A 258 11.68 -9.35 -14.47
CA PRO A 258 10.76 -10.37 -14.98
C PRO A 258 11.41 -11.74 -15.18
N THR A 259 12.73 -11.77 -15.45
CA THR A 259 13.52 -13.02 -15.60
C THR A 259 13.99 -13.62 -14.28
N GLY A 260 13.71 -12.96 -13.15
CA GLY A 260 14.06 -13.44 -11.81
C GLY A 260 15.37 -12.89 -11.24
N ALA A 261 16.13 -12.09 -12.00
CA ALA A 261 17.37 -11.49 -11.49
C ALA A 261 17.04 -10.47 -10.38
N LEU A 262 17.75 -10.59 -9.25
CA LEU A 262 17.64 -9.70 -8.09
C LEU A 262 18.75 -8.67 -8.07
N THR A 263 18.39 -7.42 -7.80
CA THR A 263 19.30 -6.30 -7.55
C THR A 263 18.87 -5.63 -6.26
N THR A 264 19.79 -5.45 -5.32
CA THR A 264 19.54 -4.76 -4.05
C THR A 264 20.03 -3.31 -4.13
N PHE A 265 19.44 -2.43 -3.32
CA PHE A 265 19.84 -1.03 -3.24
C PHE A 265 19.46 -0.44 -1.88
N ASP A 266 20.21 0.59 -1.50
CA ASP A 266 19.93 1.37 -0.29
C ASP A 266 19.43 2.77 -0.66
N VAL A 267 18.44 3.24 0.09
CA VAL A 267 17.99 4.63 0.01
C VAL A 267 18.93 5.49 0.86
N PRO A 268 19.52 6.55 0.31
CA PRO A 268 20.48 7.38 1.03
C PRO A 268 19.92 7.99 2.31
N PHE A 269 20.77 8.26 3.28
CA PHE A 269 20.61 8.97 4.55
C PHE A 269 19.86 8.18 5.64
N PHE A 270 18.65 7.72 5.42
CA PHE A 270 17.81 7.14 6.49
C PHE A 270 17.34 5.73 6.14
N GLY A 271 17.87 5.14 5.05
CA GLY A 271 17.25 3.96 4.48
C GLY A 271 15.89 4.30 3.86
N GLY A 272 15.12 3.29 3.52
CA GLY A 272 13.78 3.51 2.96
C GLY A 272 13.07 2.23 2.60
N VAL A 273 11.77 2.36 2.39
CA VAL A 273 10.88 1.25 2.06
C VAL A 273 10.30 1.47 0.67
N PRO A 274 10.73 0.69 -0.35
CA PRO A 274 10.05 0.64 -1.63
C PRO A 274 8.61 0.16 -1.48
N LEU A 275 7.66 0.89 -2.09
CA LEU A 275 6.23 0.62 -1.98
C LEU A 275 5.60 0.19 -3.30
N GLY A 276 6.19 0.56 -4.43
CA GLY A 276 5.67 0.17 -5.72
C GLY A 276 6.59 0.52 -6.88
N ILE A 277 6.24 0.05 -8.06
CA ILE A 277 6.99 0.20 -9.30
C ILE A 277 6.03 0.38 -10.48
N ASN A 278 6.29 1.34 -11.36
CA ASN A 278 5.52 1.54 -12.58
C ASN A 278 6.11 0.75 -13.78
N ASN A 279 5.43 0.80 -14.94
CA ASN A 279 5.85 0.07 -16.13
C ASN A 279 7.16 0.59 -16.75
N SER A 280 7.58 1.82 -16.46
CA SER A 280 8.90 2.33 -16.87
C SER A 280 10.04 1.84 -15.97
N GLY A 281 9.74 1.13 -14.87
CA GLY A 281 10.71 0.64 -13.91
C GLY A 281 11.12 1.68 -12.85
N THR A 282 10.37 2.78 -12.74
CA THR A 282 10.55 3.73 -11.63
C THR A 282 9.92 3.18 -10.37
N ILE A 283 10.74 3.06 -9.31
CA ILE A 283 10.33 2.63 -7.98
C ILE A 283 10.07 3.87 -7.13
N PHE A 284 8.96 3.88 -6.41
CA PHE A 284 8.70 4.88 -5.38
C PHE A 284 8.63 4.25 -4.00
N GLY A 285 8.85 5.05 -2.99
CA GLY A 285 8.75 4.60 -1.61
C GLY A 285 8.90 5.72 -0.60
N MET A 286 8.90 5.35 0.65
CA MET A 286 9.04 6.25 1.79
C MET A 286 10.49 6.24 2.31
N THR A 287 11.02 7.39 2.70
CA THR A 287 12.31 7.48 3.41
C THR A 287 12.22 6.86 4.80
N GLY A 288 13.35 6.36 5.33
CA GLY A 288 13.36 5.63 6.61
C GLY A 288 12.95 6.48 7.82
N ASP A 289 13.08 7.79 7.76
CA ASP A 289 12.57 8.75 8.77
C ASP A 289 11.08 9.09 8.59
N SER A 290 10.45 8.52 7.57
CA SER A 290 9.03 8.73 7.21
C SER A 290 8.66 10.18 6.87
N THR A 291 9.63 11.07 6.60
CA THR A 291 9.35 12.47 6.27
C THR A 291 9.26 12.74 4.77
N GLY A 292 9.81 11.85 3.93
CA GLY A 292 9.94 12.07 2.50
C GLY A 292 9.50 10.90 1.62
N VAL A 293 9.45 11.21 0.34
CA VAL A 293 9.26 10.26 -0.77
C VAL A 293 10.61 10.07 -1.46
N PHE A 294 10.99 8.85 -1.78
CA PHE A 294 12.06 8.62 -2.72
C PHE A 294 11.54 8.08 -4.04
N LEU A 295 12.25 8.41 -5.11
CA LEU A 295 12.07 7.87 -6.46
C LEU A 295 13.40 7.28 -6.93
N ARG A 296 13.40 5.99 -7.31
CA ARG A 296 14.53 5.34 -7.94
C ARG A 296 14.20 5.06 -9.41
N GLY A 297 14.86 5.77 -10.28
CA GLY A 297 14.73 5.56 -11.74
C GLY A 297 15.33 4.22 -12.21
N PRO A 298 15.04 3.79 -13.46
CA PRO A 298 15.58 2.55 -14.03
C PRO A 298 17.11 2.50 -14.07
N SER A 299 17.79 3.66 -14.17
CA SER A 299 19.26 3.76 -14.12
C SER A 299 19.84 3.50 -12.72
N GLY A 300 19.00 3.37 -11.69
CA GLY A 300 19.41 3.24 -10.29
C GLY A 300 19.62 4.57 -9.56
N LYS A 301 19.50 5.73 -10.24
CA LYS A 301 19.57 7.05 -9.60
C LYS A 301 18.37 7.23 -8.66
N ILE A 302 18.65 7.70 -7.44
CA ILE A 302 17.61 7.97 -6.41
C ILE A 302 17.50 9.48 -6.22
N ALA A 303 16.25 9.95 -6.20
CA ALA A 303 15.86 11.29 -5.81
C ALA A 303 14.99 11.23 -4.55
N ILE A 304 15.14 12.21 -3.66
CA ILE A 304 14.35 12.32 -2.43
C ILE A 304 13.65 13.67 -2.43
N TYR A 305 12.38 13.65 -2.08
CA TYR A 305 11.56 14.83 -1.89
C TYR A 305 10.90 14.81 -0.51
N VAL A 306 11.01 15.92 0.22
CA VAL A 306 10.34 16.12 1.52
C VAL A 306 9.34 17.25 1.37
N PRO A 307 8.03 17.01 1.59
CA PRO A 307 7.03 18.07 1.54
C PRO A 307 7.32 19.16 2.58
N PRO A 308 7.06 20.44 2.27
CA PRO A 308 7.31 21.53 3.21
C PRO A 308 6.59 21.33 4.54
N ALA A 309 7.31 21.48 5.65
CA ALA A 309 6.81 21.35 7.03
C ALA A 309 6.13 19.97 7.32
N ALA A 310 6.44 18.93 6.55
CA ALA A 310 5.93 17.60 6.80
C ALA A 310 6.50 17.02 8.10
N SER A 311 5.62 16.55 8.98
CA SER A 311 6.00 15.71 10.13
C SER A 311 5.99 14.23 9.79
N SER A 312 5.23 13.83 8.77
CA SER A 312 5.25 12.50 8.15
C SER A 312 4.71 12.56 6.72
N THR A 313 5.17 11.65 5.87
CA THR A 313 4.75 11.52 4.47
C THR A 313 4.48 10.06 4.15
N SER A 314 3.35 9.78 3.54
CA SER A 314 2.91 8.44 3.12
C SER A 314 2.63 8.44 1.62
N PRO A 315 3.60 8.16 0.76
CA PRO A 315 3.34 7.93 -0.66
C PRO A 315 2.57 6.61 -0.83
N THR A 316 1.56 6.59 -1.70
CA THR A 316 0.62 5.48 -1.81
C THR A 316 0.51 4.90 -3.21
N GLY A 317 0.86 5.65 -4.25
CA GLY A 317 0.76 5.18 -5.62
C GLY A 317 1.68 5.93 -6.58
N ILE A 318 2.01 5.28 -7.68
CA ILE A 318 2.70 5.84 -8.85
C ILE A 318 2.01 5.36 -10.12
N ASN A 319 1.75 6.28 -11.05
CA ASN A 319 1.23 5.88 -12.37
C ASN A 319 2.34 5.70 -13.43
N ASN A 320 1.95 5.23 -14.62
CA ASN A 320 2.89 5.00 -15.72
C ASN A 320 3.46 6.29 -16.35
N LYS A 321 2.93 7.46 -15.98
CA LYS A 321 3.49 8.77 -16.33
C LYS A 321 4.52 9.27 -15.32
N GLY A 322 4.78 8.51 -14.25
CA GLY A 322 5.73 8.84 -13.18
C GLY A 322 5.18 9.78 -12.11
N VAL A 323 3.88 10.09 -12.13
CA VAL A 323 3.25 10.91 -11.10
C VAL A 323 3.06 10.07 -9.85
N VAL A 324 3.61 10.53 -8.72
CA VAL A 324 3.43 9.92 -7.40
C VAL A 324 2.35 10.66 -6.63
N THR A 325 1.53 9.89 -5.92
CA THR A 325 0.50 10.43 -5.02
C THR A 325 0.65 9.88 -3.61
N GLY A 326 -0.01 10.55 -2.69
CA GLY A 326 -0.06 10.15 -1.30
C GLY A 326 -0.63 11.26 -0.43
N HIS A 327 -0.32 11.16 0.85
CA HIS A 327 -0.69 12.19 1.81
C HIS A 327 0.47 12.48 2.77
N TYR A 328 0.46 13.65 3.39
CA TYR A 328 1.44 14.04 4.39
C TYR A 328 0.78 14.80 5.53
N GLN A 329 1.40 14.78 6.70
CA GLN A 329 0.94 15.53 7.85
C GLN A 329 1.75 16.82 8.00
N SER A 330 1.05 17.93 8.18
CA SER A 330 1.62 19.23 8.49
C SER A 330 0.66 19.99 9.39
N ASN A 331 1.20 20.62 10.45
CA ASN A 331 0.40 21.42 11.39
C ASN A 331 -0.82 20.70 11.97
N GLY A 332 -0.70 19.39 12.23
CA GLY A 332 -1.77 18.56 12.80
C GLY A 332 -2.89 18.19 11.84
N LYS A 333 -2.73 18.46 10.54
CA LYS A 333 -3.68 18.11 9.49
C LYS A 333 -3.03 17.22 8.44
N THR A 334 -3.82 16.31 7.88
CA THR A 334 -3.41 15.45 6.75
C THR A 334 -3.85 16.09 5.43
N HIS A 335 -2.91 16.21 4.50
CA HIS A 335 -3.09 16.80 3.18
C HIS A 335 -2.79 15.77 2.08
N GLY A 336 -3.58 15.75 1.02
CA GLY A 336 -3.26 14.99 -0.19
C GLY A 336 -2.18 15.70 -1.02
N PHE A 337 -1.39 14.91 -1.76
CA PHE A 337 -0.40 15.48 -2.68
C PHE A 337 -0.32 14.72 -4.02
N LEU A 338 0.21 15.44 -5.01
CA LEU A 338 0.70 14.92 -6.29
C LEU A 338 2.12 15.45 -6.50
N LEU A 339 3.03 14.57 -6.90
CA LEU A 339 4.43 14.85 -7.22
C LEU A 339 4.67 14.45 -8.68
N TYR A 340 5.03 15.45 -9.51
CA TYR A 340 5.22 15.29 -10.96
C TYR A 340 6.71 15.23 -11.31
#